data_33ec3bbbf8bbe42080dd98d96516c0a8
#
_entry.id   33ec3bbbf8bbe42080dd98d96516c0a8
#
_cell.length_a   1.000
_cell.length_b   1.000
_cell.length_c   1.000
_cell.angle_alpha   90.00
_cell.angle_beta   90.00
_cell.angle_gamma   90.00
#
_symmetry.space_group_name_H-M   'P 1'
#
loop_
_entity.id
_entity.type
_entity.pdbx_description
1 polymer ?
#
loop_
_entity_poly.entity_id
_entity_poly.type
_entity_poly.pdbx_seq_one_letter_code
_entity_poly.pdbx_strand_id
1 'polypeptide(L)'
;NTIERVCALCPSDDTNPDLPPTALIAGFSMHRFGLGVDPKEDTRRKIASLKPYRGNECSVLDICTGLAYTAIMASELENVSSVTTIELDPTMTQICAMNPHSKGLFRSSSDAENNIITQLYGNAFDVIQTLPDCAFDRIIHDPPTFALAGELYGENFYSELFRVLKPSGRVYHYTGDPSANVTGGGGVRGIVKRMKMVGFETVAIDQHAHGVVAAKQANVKFFSSGKKDKKTKNARGPRDKTRGNRGKDGRKRGSTKRWEGDRGRNTFDVRGYDDDGEGESEYY
;
A
#
# COMPACT_ATOMS: atom_id res chain seq x y z
N ASN A 1 -21.05 -10.81 -17.21
CA ASN A 1 -20.66 -9.55 -17.86
C ASN A 1 -19.14 -9.46 -17.80
N THR A 2 -18.48 -9.77 -18.90
CA THR A 2 -17.05 -9.56 -19.08
C THR A 2 -16.86 -8.04 -19.20
N ILE A 3 -16.28 -7.42 -18.20
CA ILE A 3 -15.89 -6.01 -18.29
C ILE A 3 -14.59 -6.01 -19.10
N GLU A 4 -14.64 -5.64 -20.35
CA GLU A 4 -13.45 -5.42 -21.18
C GLU A 4 -12.71 -4.20 -20.64
N ARG A 5 -11.63 -4.46 -19.90
CA ARG A 5 -10.72 -3.41 -19.42
C ARG A 5 -9.45 -3.46 -20.24
N VAL A 6 -9.02 -2.33 -20.73
CA VAL A 6 -7.69 -2.21 -21.36
C VAL A 6 -6.63 -2.32 -20.26
N CYS A 7 -5.77 -3.32 -20.40
CA CYS A 7 -4.64 -3.54 -19.52
C CYS A 7 -3.34 -3.47 -20.33
N ALA A 8 -2.32 -2.82 -19.80
CA ALA A 8 -1.01 -2.72 -20.43
C ALA A 8 0.10 -2.78 -19.40
N LEU A 9 1.22 -3.46 -19.74
CA LEU A 9 2.47 -3.31 -19.00
C LEU A 9 3.15 -2.02 -19.41
N CYS A 10 3.57 -1.21 -18.42
CA CYS A 10 4.30 0.01 -18.61
C CYS A 10 5.61 -0.02 -17.83
N PRO A 11 6.74 0.39 -18.41
CA PRO A 11 7.96 0.62 -17.66
C PRO A 11 7.68 1.55 -16.47
N SER A 12 8.28 1.27 -15.32
CA SER A 12 8.23 2.17 -14.17
C SER A 12 9.26 3.29 -14.26
N ASP A 13 10.28 3.08 -15.09
CA ASP A 13 11.33 4.06 -15.40
C ASP A 13 11.83 3.78 -16.84
N ASP A 14 11.69 4.76 -17.72
CA ASP A 14 12.11 4.64 -19.13
C ASP A 14 13.63 4.58 -19.28
N THR A 15 14.37 5.00 -18.25
CA THR A 15 15.85 5.00 -18.26
C THR A 15 16.46 3.73 -17.67
N ASN A 16 15.64 2.92 -16.97
CA ASN A 16 16.10 1.68 -16.35
C ASN A 16 15.12 0.51 -16.62
N PRO A 17 15.30 -0.21 -17.71
CA PRO A 17 14.42 -1.32 -18.10
C PRO A 17 14.51 -2.55 -17.17
N ASP A 18 15.49 -2.62 -16.27
CA ASP A 18 15.65 -3.71 -15.32
C ASP A 18 14.73 -3.56 -14.09
N LEU A 19 14.08 -2.40 -13.94
CA LEU A 19 13.09 -2.22 -12.88
C LEU A 19 11.77 -2.92 -13.22
N PRO A 20 11.07 -3.45 -12.21
CA PRO A 20 9.76 -4.05 -12.42
C PRO A 20 8.80 -3.06 -13.07
N PRO A 21 8.07 -3.45 -14.14
CA PRO A 21 7.05 -2.61 -14.73
C PRO A 21 5.86 -2.43 -13.80
N THR A 22 5.02 -1.44 -14.07
CA THR A 22 3.66 -1.37 -13.55
C THR A 22 2.66 -1.85 -14.58
N ALA A 23 1.43 -2.17 -14.15
CA ALA A 23 0.32 -2.32 -15.08
C ALA A 23 -0.59 -1.10 -15.02
N LEU A 24 -1.11 -0.71 -16.19
CA LEU A 24 -2.23 0.21 -16.31
C LEU A 24 -3.50 -0.61 -16.51
N ILE A 25 -4.52 -0.32 -15.71
CA ILE A 25 -5.87 -0.90 -15.85
C ILE A 25 -6.84 0.25 -16.04
N ALA A 26 -7.50 0.29 -17.18
CA ALA A 26 -8.41 1.39 -17.53
C ALA A 26 -7.77 2.79 -17.32
N GLY A 27 -6.47 2.92 -17.62
CA GLY A 27 -5.70 4.15 -17.48
C GLY A 27 -5.15 4.44 -16.08
N PHE A 28 -5.46 3.60 -15.07
CA PHE A 28 -4.93 3.77 -13.71
C PHE A 28 -3.69 2.88 -13.49
N SER A 29 -2.62 3.48 -12.98
CA SER A 29 -1.42 2.73 -12.58
C SER A 29 -1.68 1.92 -11.31
N MET A 30 -1.23 0.66 -11.31
CA MET A 30 -1.37 -0.24 -10.15
C MET A 30 -0.37 0.03 -9.04
N HIS A 31 0.82 0.51 -9.37
CA HIS A 31 1.90 0.70 -8.39
C HIS A 31 2.31 2.16 -8.30
N ARG A 32 2.86 2.52 -7.14
CA ARG A 32 3.59 3.79 -7.00
C ARG A 32 4.95 3.65 -7.67
N PHE A 33 5.32 4.67 -8.43
CA PHE A 33 6.67 4.81 -8.98
C PHE A 33 7.02 6.28 -9.18
N GLY A 34 8.32 6.56 -9.36
CA GLY A 34 8.86 7.91 -9.39
C GLY A 34 9.30 8.41 -7.99
N LEU A 35 10.03 9.52 -7.95
CA LEU A 35 10.59 10.12 -6.73
C LEU A 35 11.38 9.12 -5.85
N GLY A 36 12.13 8.20 -6.48
CA GLY A 36 12.96 7.21 -5.79
C GLY A 36 12.17 5.99 -5.26
N VAL A 37 10.96 5.79 -5.75
CA VAL A 37 10.15 4.60 -5.49
C VAL A 37 9.89 3.90 -6.81
N ASP A 38 10.15 2.62 -6.88
CA ASP A 38 9.75 1.71 -7.96
C ASP A 38 8.75 0.67 -7.41
N PRO A 39 8.11 -0.15 -8.27
CA PRO A 39 7.14 -1.15 -7.82
C PRO A 39 7.72 -2.17 -6.83
N LYS A 40 9.01 -2.49 -6.90
CA LYS A 40 9.68 -3.40 -5.96
C LYS A 40 9.83 -2.77 -4.59
N GLU A 41 10.29 -1.51 -4.54
CA GLU A 41 10.42 -0.77 -3.29
C GLU A 41 9.04 -0.50 -2.67
N ASP A 42 8.02 -0.18 -3.47
CA ASP A 42 6.64 -0.04 -3.00
C ASP A 42 6.14 -1.34 -2.35
N THR A 43 6.33 -2.47 -3.03
CA THR A 43 5.99 -3.80 -2.51
C THR A 43 6.74 -4.11 -1.22
N ARG A 44 8.06 -3.84 -1.17
CA ARG A 44 8.89 -4.04 0.02
C ARG A 44 8.35 -3.27 1.24
N ARG A 45 7.88 -2.04 1.03
CA ARG A 45 7.29 -1.22 2.10
C ARG A 45 5.98 -1.81 2.61
N LYS A 46 5.12 -2.30 1.71
CA LYS A 46 3.86 -2.98 2.05
C LYS A 46 4.12 -4.22 2.90
N ILE A 47 5.02 -5.09 2.47
CA ILE A 47 5.41 -6.31 3.20
C ILE A 47 6.03 -5.97 4.57
N ALA A 48 6.93 -4.98 4.63
CA ALA A 48 7.58 -4.57 5.87
C ALA A 48 6.58 -4.04 6.93
N SER A 49 5.47 -3.43 6.51
CA SER A 49 4.40 -2.97 7.40
C SER A 49 3.77 -4.08 8.22
N LEU A 50 3.67 -5.28 7.66
CA LEU A 50 3.10 -6.44 8.34
C LEU A 50 4.00 -7.01 9.43
N LYS A 51 5.27 -6.63 9.48
CA LYS A 51 6.35 -7.16 10.32
C LYS A 51 6.49 -8.69 10.21
N PRO A 52 7.69 -9.20 10.22
CA PRO A 52 7.90 -10.64 10.13
C PRO A 52 7.13 -11.35 11.26
N TYR A 53 6.50 -12.43 10.91
CA TYR A 53 5.94 -13.38 11.85
C TYR A 53 7.11 -14.06 12.58
N ARG A 54 6.99 -14.27 13.88
CA ARG A 54 8.06 -14.88 14.69
C ARG A 54 7.92 -16.40 14.81
N GLY A 55 6.94 -16.98 14.16
CA GLY A 55 6.73 -18.43 14.09
C GLY A 55 7.36 -19.03 12.84
N ASN A 56 7.39 -20.34 12.76
CA ASN A 56 8.01 -21.09 11.64
C ASN A 56 7.03 -21.35 10.48
N GLU A 57 5.75 -21.05 10.66
CA GLU A 57 4.71 -21.29 9.66
C GLU A 57 3.74 -20.12 9.61
N CYS A 58 3.96 -19.23 8.66
CA CYS A 58 3.10 -18.06 8.42
C CYS A 58 2.25 -18.30 7.17
N SER A 59 0.92 -18.25 7.31
CA SER A 59 -0.01 -18.26 6.19
C SER A 59 -0.39 -16.84 5.82
N VAL A 60 -0.22 -16.48 4.54
CA VAL A 60 -0.50 -15.15 4.00
C VAL A 60 -1.68 -15.20 3.04
N LEU A 61 -2.62 -14.26 3.17
CA LEU A 61 -3.64 -13.96 2.17
C LEU A 61 -3.28 -12.65 1.47
N ASP A 62 -3.19 -12.70 0.16
CA ASP A 62 -2.94 -11.56 -0.71
C ASP A 62 -4.20 -11.28 -1.54
N ILE A 63 -4.74 -10.09 -1.48
CA ILE A 63 -6.03 -9.74 -2.10
C ILE A 63 -5.80 -8.70 -3.17
N CYS A 64 -6.25 -9.01 -4.39
CA CYS A 64 -5.99 -8.30 -5.63
C CYS A 64 -4.54 -8.55 -6.11
N THR A 65 -4.34 -9.75 -6.69
CA THR A 65 -3.01 -10.23 -7.13
C THR A 65 -2.26 -9.25 -8.02
N GLY A 66 -2.94 -8.66 -8.99
CA GLY A 66 -2.33 -7.74 -9.95
C GLY A 66 -1.12 -8.36 -10.65
N LEU A 67 0.07 -7.73 -10.58
CA LEU A 67 1.32 -8.28 -11.10
C LEU A 67 1.99 -9.29 -10.13
N ALA A 68 1.32 -9.68 -9.06
CA ALA A 68 1.74 -10.67 -8.07
C ALA A 68 3.00 -10.30 -7.25
N TYR A 69 3.45 -9.06 -7.27
CA TYR A 69 4.68 -8.67 -6.56
C TYR A 69 4.59 -8.88 -5.05
N THR A 70 3.43 -8.60 -4.46
CA THR A 70 3.17 -8.83 -3.03
C THR A 70 3.14 -10.30 -2.67
N ALA A 71 2.44 -11.12 -3.47
CA ALA A 71 2.39 -12.57 -3.27
C ALA A 71 3.77 -13.22 -3.40
N ILE A 72 4.52 -12.85 -4.45
CA ILE A 72 5.86 -13.38 -4.71
C ILE A 72 6.83 -12.98 -3.58
N MET A 73 6.89 -11.69 -3.23
CA MET A 73 7.79 -11.23 -2.18
C MET A 73 7.43 -11.82 -0.82
N ALA A 74 6.15 -12.02 -0.53
CA ALA A 74 5.71 -12.71 0.68
C ALA A 74 6.18 -14.17 0.70
N SER A 75 6.11 -14.87 -0.44
CA SER A 75 6.53 -16.27 -0.56
C SER A 75 8.04 -16.48 -0.40
N GLU A 76 8.83 -15.44 -0.58
CA GLU A 76 10.30 -15.48 -0.44
C GLU A 76 10.77 -15.28 1.01
N LEU A 77 9.85 -15.01 1.95
CA LEU A 77 10.19 -14.87 3.36
C LEU A 77 10.36 -16.26 4.01
N GLU A 78 11.46 -16.48 4.72
CA GLU A 78 11.84 -17.78 5.32
C GLU A 78 10.75 -18.40 6.21
N ASN A 79 9.93 -17.58 6.84
CA ASN A 79 8.91 -18.04 7.79
C ASN A 79 7.50 -18.11 7.19
N VAL A 80 7.35 -17.91 5.88
CA VAL A 80 6.07 -18.05 5.18
C VAL A 80 5.96 -19.45 4.62
N SER A 81 4.92 -20.18 5.03
CA SER A 81 4.66 -21.56 4.61
C SER A 81 3.63 -21.66 3.49
N SER A 82 2.76 -20.64 3.36
CA SER A 82 1.75 -20.61 2.31
C SER A 82 1.32 -19.18 1.99
N VAL A 83 1.05 -18.92 0.72
CA VAL A 83 0.44 -17.68 0.22
C VAL A 83 -0.78 -18.05 -0.60
N THR A 84 -1.93 -17.51 -0.26
CA THR A 84 -3.13 -17.59 -1.09
C THR A 84 -3.36 -16.21 -1.69
N THR A 85 -3.47 -16.12 -3.03
CA THR A 85 -3.73 -14.83 -3.70
C THR A 85 -5.03 -14.90 -4.49
N ILE A 86 -5.78 -13.79 -4.54
CA ILE A 86 -7.10 -13.69 -5.18
C ILE A 86 -7.05 -12.67 -6.30
N GLU A 87 -7.42 -13.09 -7.53
CA GLU A 87 -7.53 -12.22 -8.70
C GLU A 87 -8.91 -12.31 -9.34
N LEU A 88 -9.46 -11.13 -9.66
CA LEU A 88 -10.75 -11.03 -10.34
C LEU A 88 -10.64 -11.28 -11.84
N ASP A 89 -9.60 -10.74 -12.47
CA ASP A 89 -9.47 -10.66 -13.92
C ASP A 89 -8.45 -11.67 -14.46
N PRO A 90 -8.90 -12.73 -15.18
CA PRO A 90 -7.96 -13.69 -15.78
C PRO A 90 -6.94 -13.05 -16.75
N THR A 91 -7.25 -11.87 -17.30
CA THR A 91 -6.33 -11.14 -18.17
C THR A 91 -5.07 -10.72 -17.42
N MET A 92 -5.17 -10.43 -16.12
CA MET A 92 -4.02 -10.12 -15.28
C MET A 92 -3.03 -11.28 -15.20
N THR A 93 -3.53 -12.53 -15.16
CA THR A 93 -2.67 -13.70 -15.20
C THR A 93 -1.89 -13.80 -16.52
N GLN A 94 -2.52 -13.44 -17.65
CA GLN A 94 -1.83 -13.39 -18.95
C GLN A 94 -0.75 -12.31 -18.98
N ILE A 95 -1.03 -11.13 -18.39
CA ILE A 95 -0.05 -10.05 -18.24
C ILE A 95 1.11 -10.48 -17.35
N CYS A 96 0.83 -11.18 -16.24
CA CYS A 96 1.87 -11.76 -15.38
C CYS A 96 2.76 -12.75 -16.14
N ALA A 97 2.19 -13.56 -17.03
CA ALA A 97 2.97 -14.51 -17.84
C ALA A 97 3.96 -13.80 -18.81
N MET A 98 3.63 -12.59 -19.25
CA MET A 98 4.51 -11.76 -20.07
C MET A 98 5.53 -10.96 -19.26
N ASN A 99 5.34 -10.81 -17.96
CA ASN A 99 6.19 -10.02 -17.09
C ASN A 99 7.30 -10.88 -16.46
N PRO A 100 8.59 -10.63 -16.78
CA PRO A 100 9.69 -11.38 -16.19
C PRO A 100 9.73 -11.35 -14.65
N HIS A 101 9.25 -10.26 -14.04
CA HIS A 101 9.22 -10.07 -12.60
C HIS A 101 8.05 -10.81 -11.90
N SER A 102 7.08 -11.32 -12.67
CA SER A 102 5.96 -12.13 -12.17
C SER A 102 6.19 -13.64 -12.26
N LYS A 103 7.35 -14.10 -12.72
CA LYS A 103 7.68 -15.53 -12.92
C LYS A 103 7.49 -16.37 -11.64
N GLY A 104 7.71 -15.77 -10.48
CA GLY A 104 7.52 -16.43 -9.19
C GLY A 104 6.10 -16.95 -8.95
N LEU A 105 5.09 -16.35 -9.59
CA LEU A 105 3.70 -16.77 -9.52
C LEU A 105 3.44 -18.13 -10.17
N PHE A 106 4.25 -18.52 -11.18
CA PHE A 106 4.07 -19.70 -12.03
C PHE A 106 5.07 -20.81 -11.74
N ARG A 107 5.76 -20.76 -10.59
CA ARG A 107 6.66 -21.85 -10.19
C ARG A 107 5.86 -23.14 -10.11
N SER A 108 6.32 -24.18 -10.83
CA SER A 108 5.70 -25.49 -10.81
C SER A 108 6.08 -26.25 -9.53
N SER A 109 5.17 -27.08 -9.05
CA SER A 109 5.46 -28.00 -7.95
C SER A 109 6.57 -29.03 -8.29
N SER A 110 6.94 -29.14 -9.57
CA SER A 110 8.09 -29.97 -10.02
C SER A 110 9.44 -29.24 -9.88
N ASP A 111 9.45 -27.91 -9.77
CA ASP A 111 10.69 -27.12 -9.82
C ASP A 111 11.22 -26.75 -8.43
N ALA A 112 10.46 -27.01 -7.39
CA ALA A 112 10.91 -26.75 -6.03
C ALA A 112 10.04 -27.45 -5.00
N GLU A 113 10.68 -27.92 -3.97
CA GLU A 113 10.09 -28.20 -2.66
C GLU A 113 9.28 -27.01 -2.08
N ASN A 114 9.08 -25.91 -2.84
CA ASN A 114 8.63 -24.61 -2.33
C ASN A 114 7.68 -23.79 -3.24
N ASN A 115 6.81 -24.40 -4.06
CA ASN A 115 5.71 -23.58 -4.59
C ASN A 115 4.60 -23.45 -3.54
N ILE A 116 4.65 -22.35 -2.78
CA ILE A 116 3.72 -22.09 -1.69
C ILE A 116 2.61 -21.10 -2.08
N ILE A 117 2.52 -20.65 -3.37
CA ILE A 117 1.51 -19.70 -3.84
C ILE A 117 0.35 -20.47 -4.47
N THR A 118 -0.84 -20.30 -3.88
CA THR A 118 -2.12 -20.77 -4.41
C THR A 118 -2.91 -19.60 -5.00
N GLN A 119 -3.27 -19.70 -6.28
CA GLN A 119 -4.07 -18.68 -6.96
C GLN A 119 -5.56 -19.05 -6.94
N LEU A 120 -6.39 -18.14 -6.49
CA LEU A 120 -7.85 -18.21 -6.52
C LEU A 120 -8.39 -17.14 -7.48
N TYR A 121 -9.39 -17.51 -8.27
CA TYR A 121 -10.00 -16.61 -9.26
C TYR A 121 -11.42 -16.27 -8.87
N GLY A 122 -11.76 -14.99 -8.97
CA GLY A 122 -13.10 -14.49 -8.72
C GLY A 122 -13.11 -13.16 -8.00
N ASN A 123 -14.32 -12.64 -7.80
CA ASN A 123 -14.49 -11.44 -6.99
C ASN A 123 -14.01 -11.70 -5.55
N ALA A 124 -13.09 -10.90 -5.06
CA ALA A 124 -12.52 -11.06 -3.72
C ALA A 124 -13.59 -11.04 -2.62
N PHE A 125 -14.67 -10.28 -2.83
CA PHE A 125 -15.81 -10.24 -1.89
C PHE A 125 -16.52 -11.58 -1.77
N ASP A 126 -16.64 -12.32 -2.86
CA ASP A 126 -17.29 -13.64 -2.87
C ASP A 126 -16.31 -14.75 -2.44
N VAL A 127 -15.07 -14.70 -2.97
CA VAL A 127 -14.05 -15.71 -2.70
C VAL A 127 -13.68 -15.76 -1.22
N ILE A 128 -13.52 -14.61 -0.55
CA ILE A 128 -13.14 -14.56 0.86
C ILE A 128 -14.16 -15.26 1.76
N GLN A 129 -15.44 -15.26 1.39
CA GLN A 129 -16.50 -15.93 2.15
C GLN A 129 -16.36 -17.46 2.15
N THR A 130 -15.66 -18.04 1.16
CA THR A 130 -15.39 -19.47 1.07
C THR A 130 -14.17 -19.90 1.88
N LEU A 131 -13.37 -18.95 2.35
CA LEU A 131 -12.15 -19.24 3.12
C LEU A 131 -12.48 -19.51 4.59
N PRO A 132 -11.72 -20.40 5.26
CA PRO A 132 -12.00 -20.76 6.64
C PRO A 132 -11.70 -19.62 7.63
N ASP A 133 -12.37 -19.66 8.76
CA ASP A 133 -12.13 -18.74 9.88
C ASP A 133 -10.71 -18.91 10.42
N CYS A 134 -10.09 -17.81 10.85
CA CYS A 134 -8.79 -17.81 11.51
C CYS A 134 -7.70 -18.61 10.73
N ALA A 135 -7.71 -18.52 9.40
CA ALA A 135 -6.79 -19.27 8.54
C ALA A 135 -5.44 -18.56 8.33
N PHE A 136 -5.42 -17.24 8.36
CA PHE A 136 -4.26 -16.46 7.93
C PHE A 136 -3.62 -15.68 9.08
N ASP A 137 -2.28 -15.66 9.08
CA ASP A 137 -1.47 -14.88 10.02
C ASP A 137 -1.29 -13.44 9.54
N ARG A 138 -1.24 -13.26 8.20
CA ARG A 138 -1.05 -11.96 7.54
C ARG A 138 -2.01 -11.84 6.37
N ILE A 139 -2.54 -10.62 6.22
CA ILE A 139 -3.36 -10.27 5.06
C ILE A 139 -2.77 -9.03 4.41
N ILE A 140 -2.54 -9.09 3.12
CA ILE A 140 -2.20 -7.96 2.27
C ILE A 140 -3.47 -7.63 1.50
N HIS A 141 -4.02 -6.46 1.73
CA HIS A 141 -5.19 -5.97 1.03
C HIS A 141 -4.78 -4.75 0.20
N ASP A 142 -4.53 -4.97 -1.08
CA ASP A 142 -4.04 -3.97 -2.04
C ASP A 142 -5.06 -3.75 -3.17
N PRO A 143 -6.26 -3.27 -2.84
CA PRO A 143 -7.34 -3.16 -3.81
C PRO A 143 -7.09 -2.02 -4.81
N PRO A 144 -7.74 -2.08 -6.00
CA PRO A 144 -7.87 -0.94 -6.88
C PRO A 144 -8.50 0.26 -6.13
N THR A 145 -8.47 1.43 -6.75
CA THR A 145 -9.06 2.63 -6.15
C THR A 145 -10.53 2.43 -5.76
N PHE A 146 -11.00 3.16 -4.75
CA PHE A 146 -12.38 3.08 -4.28
C PHE A 146 -13.43 3.21 -5.40
N ALA A 147 -13.13 3.99 -6.44
CA ALA A 147 -14.03 4.15 -7.58
C ALA A 147 -14.22 2.87 -8.39
N LEU A 148 -13.25 1.96 -8.39
CA LEU A 148 -13.27 0.70 -9.16
C LEU A 148 -13.74 -0.51 -8.34
N ALA A 149 -13.52 -0.50 -7.03
CA ALA A 149 -13.79 -1.65 -6.15
C ALA A 149 -14.29 -1.19 -4.77
N GLY A 150 -15.31 -0.34 -4.75
CA GLY A 150 -15.83 0.27 -3.52
C GLY A 150 -16.29 -0.73 -2.46
N GLU A 151 -16.78 -1.92 -2.86
CA GLU A 151 -17.18 -2.99 -1.96
C GLU A 151 -16.03 -3.49 -1.09
N LEU A 152 -14.80 -3.50 -1.59
CA LEU A 152 -13.61 -3.93 -0.86
C LEU A 152 -13.17 -2.95 0.24
N TYR A 153 -13.82 -1.79 0.32
CA TYR A 153 -13.59 -0.76 1.34
C TYR A 153 -14.72 -0.69 2.37
N GLY A 154 -15.71 -1.58 2.26
CA GLY A 154 -16.90 -1.63 3.11
C GLY A 154 -16.70 -2.40 4.42
N GLU A 155 -17.59 -2.15 5.40
CA GLU A 155 -17.59 -2.87 6.68
C GLU A 155 -17.79 -4.38 6.50
N ASN A 156 -18.63 -4.78 5.55
CA ASN A 156 -18.88 -6.20 5.27
C ASN A 156 -17.59 -6.91 4.85
N PHE A 157 -16.80 -6.29 3.95
CA PHE A 157 -15.54 -6.86 3.54
C PHE A 157 -14.51 -6.87 4.68
N TYR A 158 -14.44 -5.81 5.49
CA TYR A 158 -13.55 -5.78 6.66
C TYR A 158 -13.96 -6.81 7.72
N SER A 159 -15.26 -7.15 7.83
CA SER A 159 -15.72 -8.24 8.70
C SER A 159 -15.18 -9.59 8.23
N GLU A 160 -15.12 -9.81 6.92
CA GLU A 160 -14.51 -11.03 6.36
C GLU A 160 -12.99 -11.05 6.58
N LEU A 161 -12.28 -9.92 6.38
CA LEU A 161 -10.87 -9.82 6.74
C LEU A 161 -10.62 -10.18 8.21
N PHE A 162 -11.49 -9.66 9.08
CA PHE A 162 -11.43 -9.95 10.51
C PHE A 162 -11.73 -11.43 10.80
N ARG A 163 -12.71 -12.04 10.13
CA ARG A 163 -13.09 -13.45 10.31
C ARG A 163 -11.94 -14.39 9.95
N VAL A 164 -11.36 -14.24 8.75
CA VAL A 164 -10.31 -15.13 8.25
C VAL A 164 -8.96 -14.91 8.89
N LEU A 165 -8.74 -13.76 9.55
CA LEU A 165 -7.50 -13.44 10.24
C LEU A 165 -7.40 -14.17 11.58
N LYS A 166 -6.25 -14.78 11.88
CA LYS A 166 -5.95 -15.38 13.20
C LYS A 166 -5.95 -14.31 14.30
N PRO A 167 -6.16 -14.67 15.57
CA PRO A 167 -6.19 -13.71 16.68
C PRO A 167 -4.96 -12.82 16.78
N SER A 168 -3.75 -13.35 16.59
CA SER A 168 -2.49 -12.58 16.57
C SER A 168 -2.14 -11.99 15.21
N GLY A 169 -3.05 -12.11 14.25
CA GLY A 169 -2.82 -11.73 12.86
C GLY A 169 -2.85 -10.23 12.62
N ARG A 170 -2.35 -9.84 11.45
CA ARG A 170 -2.31 -8.45 10.97
C ARG A 170 -2.78 -8.32 9.54
N VAL A 171 -3.45 -7.21 9.26
CA VAL A 171 -3.83 -6.78 7.91
C VAL A 171 -3.03 -5.52 7.57
N TYR A 172 -2.45 -5.50 6.39
CA TYR A 172 -2.07 -4.27 5.71
C TYR A 172 -3.14 -3.95 4.67
N HIS A 173 -3.59 -2.71 4.61
CA HIS A 173 -4.54 -2.22 3.62
C HIS A 173 -3.96 -0.98 2.94
N TYR A 174 -3.72 -1.07 1.64
CA TYR A 174 -3.29 0.06 0.82
C TYR A 174 -4.41 1.09 0.68
N THR A 175 -4.08 2.36 0.88
CA THR A 175 -5.08 3.45 0.87
C THR A 175 -4.71 4.61 -0.05
N GLY A 176 -3.60 4.51 -0.76
CA GLY A 176 -2.97 5.65 -1.39
C GLY A 176 -2.28 6.57 -0.37
N ASP A 177 -1.90 7.77 -0.78
CA ASP A 177 -1.27 8.73 0.12
C ASP A 177 -2.19 9.08 1.30
N PRO A 178 -1.84 8.70 2.54
CA PRO A 178 -2.66 8.98 3.70
C PRO A 178 -2.79 10.47 4.03
N SER A 179 -1.92 11.31 3.50
CA SER A 179 -1.97 12.78 3.66
C SER A 179 -2.88 13.45 2.64
N ALA A 180 -3.26 12.75 1.57
CA ALA A 180 -4.16 13.27 0.56
C ALA A 180 -5.57 13.51 1.14
N ASN A 181 -6.15 14.66 0.81
CA ASN A 181 -7.53 14.98 1.18
C ASN A 181 -8.51 14.25 0.27
N VAL A 182 -8.61 12.93 0.45
CA VAL A 182 -9.60 12.10 -0.25
C VAL A 182 -10.93 12.19 0.47
N THR A 183 -11.95 12.70 -0.23
CA THR A 183 -13.33 12.72 0.24
C THR A 183 -14.03 11.42 -0.16
N GLY A 184 -14.97 10.93 0.68
CA GLY A 184 -15.75 9.73 0.40
C GLY A 184 -15.26 8.48 1.12
N GLY A 185 -15.77 7.31 0.70
CA GLY A 185 -15.58 6.04 1.39
C GLY A 185 -14.15 5.49 1.40
N GLY A 186 -13.31 5.89 0.41
CA GLY A 186 -11.91 5.48 0.32
C GLY A 186 -10.94 6.29 1.16
N GLY A 187 -11.39 7.35 1.84
CA GLY A 187 -10.50 8.17 2.67
C GLY A 187 -9.99 7.42 3.92
N VAL A 188 -8.70 7.59 4.24
CA VAL A 188 -8.00 6.88 5.34
C VAL A 188 -8.75 6.95 6.67
N ARG A 189 -9.31 8.11 7.03
CA ARG A 189 -10.09 8.26 8.27
C ARG A 189 -11.33 7.38 8.30
N GLY A 190 -12.03 7.27 7.17
CA GLY A 190 -13.19 6.40 7.01
C GLY A 190 -12.82 4.92 7.12
N ILE A 191 -11.72 4.52 6.49
CA ILE A 191 -11.16 3.16 6.57
C ILE A 191 -10.83 2.81 8.01
N VAL A 192 -10.06 3.64 8.71
CA VAL A 192 -9.69 3.44 10.12
C VAL A 192 -10.94 3.30 11.01
N LYS A 193 -11.96 4.15 10.78
CA LYS A 193 -13.23 4.08 11.54
C LYS A 193 -13.92 2.74 11.32
N ARG A 194 -14.11 2.31 10.06
CA ARG A 194 -14.81 1.05 9.75
C ARG A 194 -14.05 -0.17 10.26
N MET A 195 -12.71 -0.22 10.13
CA MET A 195 -11.92 -1.31 10.69
C MET A 195 -12.09 -1.42 12.21
N LYS A 196 -12.11 -0.28 12.93
CA LYS A 196 -12.38 -0.28 14.38
C LYS A 196 -13.79 -0.74 14.72
N MET A 197 -14.81 -0.35 13.93
CA MET A 197 -16.19 -0.76 14.13
C MET A 197 -16.37 -2.27 13.98
N VAL A 198 -15.62 -2.90 13.08
CA VAL A 198 -15.61 -4.34 12.86
C VAL A 198 -14.93 -5.12 14.01
N GLY A 199 -14.09 -4.47 14.79
CA GLY A 199 -13.47 -5.09 15.97
C GLY A 199 -11.93 -5.16 15.94
N PHE A 200 -11.26 -4.56 14.94
CA PHE A 200 -9.81 -4.44 15.02
C PHE A 200 -9.42 -3.53 16.18
N GLU A 201 -8.70 -4.09 17.15
CA GLU A 201 -8.36 -3.37 18.40
C GLU A 201 -7.25 -2.34 18.18
N THR A 202 -6.31 -2.62 17.29
CA THR A 202 -5.25 -1.69 16.92
C THR A 202 -5.33 -1.39 15.44
N VAL A 203 -5.44 -0.10 15.11
CA VAL A 203 -5.45 0.39 13.73
C VAL A 203 -4.52 1.60 13.65
N ALA A 204 -3.48 1.51 12.84
CA ALA A 204 -2.46 2.54 12.68
C ALA A 204 -2.22 2.88 11.21
N ILE A 205 -1.94 4.16 10.93
CA ILE A 205 -1.59 4.63 9.59
C ILE A 205 -0.09 4.43 9.39
N ASP A 206 0.29 3.80 8.28
CA ASP A 206 1.67 3.69 7.82
C ASP A 206 1.88 4.66 6.64
N GLN A 207 2.47 5.82 6.95
CA GLN A 207 2.76 6.85 5.96
C GLN A 207 3.77 6.38 4.90
N HIS A 208 4.72 5.52 5.29
CA HIS A 208 5.79 5.08 4.42
C HIS A 208 5.30 4.07 3.39
N ALA A 209 4.43 3.16 3.82
CA ALA A 209 3.81 2.18 2.94
C ALA A 209 2.51 2.68 2.28
N HIS A 210 2.05 3.91 2.58
CA HIS A 210 0.78 4.47 2.09
C HIS A 210 -0.43 3.59 2.41
N GLY A 211 -0.54 3.16 3.64
CA GLY A 211 -1.60 2.25 4.04
C GLY A 211 -2.01 2.34 5.50
N VAL A 212 -2.87 1.43 5.86
CA VAL A 212 -3.32 1.21 7.22
C VAL A 212 -2.93 -0.20 7.63
N VAL A 213 -2.38 -0.34 8.84
CA VAL A 213 -2.10 -1.64 9.45
C VAL A 213 -3.06 -1.86 10.59
N ALA A 214 -3.77 -2.98 10.58
CA ALA A 214 -4.71 -3.35 11.63
C ALA A 214 -4.35 -4.70 12.26
N ALA A 215 -4.64 -4.86 13.55
CA ALA A 215 -4.50 -6.13 14.27
C ALA A 215 -5.77 -6.49 15.01
N LYS A 216 -6.05 -7.79 15.07
CA LYS A 216 -7.22 -8.33 15.74
C LYS A 216 -7.15 -8.20 17.26
N GLN A 217 -5.92 -8.22 17.83
CA GLN A 217 -5.68 -8.08 19.27
C GLN A 217 -4.81 -6.87 19.62
N ALA A 218 -5.11 -6.19 20.73
CA ALA A 218 -4.43 -4.95 21.16
C ALA A 218 -2.94 -5.10 21.49
N ASN A 219 -2.49 -6.27 21.92
CA ASN A 219 -1.11 -6.50 22.38
C ASN A 219 -0.08 -6.60 21.23
N VAL A 220 -0.52 -6.43 20.00
CA VAL A 220 0.35 -6.51 18.82
C VAL A 220 0.99 -5.15 18.55
N LYS A 221 2.26 -4.97 18.94
CA LYS A 221 3.03 -3.75 18.66
C LYS A 221 3.30 -3.62 17.16
N PHE A 222 2.85 -2.53 16.53
CA PHE A 222 3.08 -2.29 15.09
C PHE A 222 4.45 -1.72 14.79
N PHE A 223 4.84 -0.67 15.52
CA PHE A 223 6.11 -0.01 15.29
C PHE A 223 7.04 -0.20 16.48
N SER A 224 8.28 -0.60 16.27
CA SER A 224 9.29 -0.40 17.28
C SER A 224 9.44 1.12 17.41
N SER A 225 9.05 1.69 18.56
CA SER A 225 9.51 3.02 18.90
C SER A 225 11.03 3.02 18.71
N GLY A 226 11.52 3.72 17.69
CA GLY A 226 12.95 3.96 17.55
C GLY A 226 13.42 4.46 18.90
N LYS A 227 14.39 3.77 19.50
CA LYS A 227 15.08 4.27 20.70
C LYS A 227 15.54 5.67 20.31
N LYS A 228 14.89 6.70 20.85
CA LYS A 228 15.51 8.02 20.92
C LYS A 228 16.79 7.78 21.72
N ASP A 229 17.92 7.78 21.03
CA ASP A 229 19.20 7.84 21.71
C ASP A 229 19.14 9.02 22.65
N LYS A 230 19.01 8.72 23.94
CA LYS A 230 19.23 9.70 25.01
C LYS A 230 20.70 10.07 24.89
N LYS A 231 20.99 11.13 24.13
CA LYS A 231 22.27 11.83 24.26
C LYS A 231 22.47 12.10 25.74
N THR A 232 23.37 11.38 26.32
CA THR A 232 23.91 11.57 27.65
C THR A 232 24.40 13.02 27.78
N LYS A 233 23.56 13.87 28.37
CA LYS A 233 24.03 15.13 28.96
C LYS A 233 24.62 14.82 30.29
N ASN A 234 25.90 14.48 30.33
CA ASN A 234 26.70 14.50 31.53
C ASN A 234 28.06 15.11 31.19
N ALA A 235 28.18 16.40 31.47
CA ALA A 235 29.42 17.04 31.95
C ALA A 235 29.05 18.46 32.40
N ARG A 236 28.59 18.57 33.61
CA ARG A 236 28.68 19.87 34.33
C ARG A 236 30.10 19.97 34.87
N GLY A 237 30.94 20.75 34.19
CA GLY A 237 32.17 21.26 34.78
C GLY A 237 31.89 22.38 35.79
N PRO A 238 32.81 22.68 36.71
CA PRO A 238 32.56 23.55 37.86
C PRO A 238 32.38 25.03 37.48
N ARG A 239 31.44 25.67 38.13
CA ARG A 239 31.18 27.11 38.04
C ARG A 239 32.33 27.89 38.61
N ASP A 240 33.00 28.69 37.78
CA ASP A 240 33.85 29.77 38.24
C ASP A 240 33.00 31.06 38.37
N LYS A 241 33.06 31.67 39.57
CA LYS A 241 32.40 32.89 39.91
C LYS A 241 33.45 34.03 39.83
N THR A 242 33.39 34.83 38.76
CA THR A 242 33.98 36.17 38.82
C THR A 242 33.14 37.15 38.02
N ARG A 243 32.65 38.11 38.73
CA ARG A 243 32.25 39.47 38.51
C ARG A 243 32.62 40.10 37.15
N GLY A 244 31.66 40.85 36.59
CA GLY A 244 31.95 41.88 35.60
C GLY A 244 30.66 42.58 35.10
N ASN A 245 30.40 43.70 35.74
CA ASN A 245 29.31 44.67 35.50
C ASN A 245 29.59 45.56 34.26
N ARG A 246 28.56 46.08 33.62
CA ARG A 246 28.46 47.21 32.63
C ARG A 246 28.20 46.75 31.19
N GLY A 247 27.11 47.26 30.63
CA GLY A 247 26.90 48.44 29.86
C GLY A 247 25.62 48.34 29.04
N LYS A 248 24.75 49.30 29.19
CA LYS A 248 23.60 49.64 28.29
C LYS A 248 24.13 50.17 26.97
N ASP A 249 23.40 49.89 25.92
CA ASP A 249 23.01 50.72 24.74
C ASP A 249 22.80 49.75 23.57
N GLY A 250 21.74 49.71 22.83
CA GLY A 250 21.03 50.79 22.23
C GLY A 250 20.86 50.51 20.73
N ARG A 251 19.62 50.30 20.28
CA ARG A 251 19.14 50.54 18.90
C ARG A 251 19.69 49.69 17.73
N LYS A 252 18.88 49.02 16.96
CA LYS A 252 18.05 49.45 15.81
C LYS A 252 17.54 48.27 14.98
N ARG A 253 16.29 48.31 14.67
CA ARG A 253 15.51 47.93 13.49
C ARG A 253 16.31 47.46 12.26
N GLY A 254 15.80 46.37 11.63
CA GLY A 254 16.14 46.02 10.24
C GLY A 254 15.43 44.73 9.83
N SER A 255 14.28 44.87 9.30
CA SER A 255 13.69 44.52 7.99
C SER A 255 13.52 43.00 7.70
N THR A 256 12.26 42.68 7.67
CA THR A 256 11.63 41.53 7.00
C THR A 256 12.11 41.36 5.57
N LYS A 257 12.62 40.15 5.24
CA LYS A 257 12.62 39.63 3.87
C LYS A 257 11.69 38.46 3.80
N ARG A 258 10.56 38.69 3.14
CA ARG A 258 9.56 37.77 2.68
C ARG A 258 10.18 36.94 1.55
N TRP A 259 10.24 35.63 1.70
CA TRP A 259 10.52 34.72 0.60
C TRP A 259 9.19 34.28 0.01
N GLU A 260 8.89 34.75 -1.17
CA GLU A 260 7.86 34.21 -2.03
C GLU A 260 8.46 32.98 -2.73
N GLY A 261 8.02 31.80 -2.33
CA GLY A 261 8.33 30.54 -3.00
C GLY A 261 7.30 30.26 -4.08
N ASP A 262 7.79 30.17 -5.28
CA ASP A 262 7.14 29.85 -6.53
C ASP A 262 6.38 28.51 -6.43
N ARG A 263 5.05 28.56 -6.62
CA ARG A 263 4.18 27.38 -6.72
C ARG A 263 4.03 27.05 -8.20
N GLY A 264 4.89 26.18 -8.70
CA GLY A 264 4.70 25.56 -10.00
C GLY A 264 3.44 24.69 -10.01
N ARG A 265 2.35 25.18 -10.59
CA ARG A 265 1.15 24.43 -10.93
C ARG A 265 1.44 23.67 -12.24
N ASN A 266 1.57 22.37 -12.17
CA ASN A 266 1.36 21.52 -13.34
C ASN A 266 -0.14 21.29 -13.51
N THR A 267 -0.77 22.14 -14.28
CA THR A 267 -2.11 21.90 -14.83
C THR A 267 -1.93 21.20 -16.17
N PHE A 268 -2.29 19.93 -16.25
CA PHE A 268 -2.57 19.28 -17.52
C PHE A 268 -3.90 19.81 -18.03
N ASP A 269 -3.83 20.63 -19.06
CA ASP A 269 -4.95 21.20 -19.81
C ASP A 269 -5.48 20.13 -20.77
N VAL A 270 -6.60 19.51 -20.43
CA VAL A 270 -7.37 18.65 -21.33
C VAL A 270 -8.25 19.57 -22.14
N ARG A 271 -7.81 19.98 -23.32
CA ARG A 271 -8.61 20.73 -24.28
C ARG A 271 -9.67 19.80 -24.84
N GLY A 272 -10.91 20.31 -24.77
CA GLY A 272 -12.12 19.68 -25.25
C GLY A 272 -12.06 19.32 -26.74
N TYR A 273 -12.70 18.22 -27.03
CA TYR A 273 -13.25 17.93 -28.35
C TYR A 273 -14.71 18.36 -28.32
N ASP A 274 -15.00 19.42 -29.06
CA ASP A 274 -16.36 19.82 -29.38
C ASP A 274 -16.94 18.75 -30.32
N ASP A 275 -18.02 18.16 -29.91
CA ASP A 275 -18.83 17.23 -30.70
C ASP A 275 -19.97 18.06 -31.34
N ASP A 276 -19.77 18.44 -32.60
CA ASP A 276 -20.85 18.90 -33.48
C ASP A 276 -20.97 17.92 -34.63
N GLY A 277 -22.06 17.15 -34.67
CA GLY A 277 -22.36 16.33 -35.83
C GLY A 277 -23.55 15.41 -35.67
N GLU A 278 -24.73 15.95 -35.83
CA GLU A 278 -25.98 15.20 -36.17
C GLU A 278 -25.78 14.33 -37.40
N GLY A 279 -26.29 13.10 -37.36
CA GLY A 279 -26.29 12.19 -38.48
C GLY A 279 -27.16 10.97 -38.23
N GLU A 280 -28.44 11.10 -38.45
CA GLU A 280 -29.38 9.97 -38.64
C GLU A 280 -28.94 9.07 -39.80
N SER A 281 -28.95 7.74 -39.66
CA SER A 281 -29.48 6.79 -40.65
C SER A 281 -29.52 5.36 -40.14
N GLU A 282 -30.64 4.85 -40.04
CA GLU A 282 -31.29 3.58 -40.34
C GLU A 282 -30.46 2.41 -40.95
N TYR A 283 -30.90 1.20 -40.52
CA TYR A 283 -30.87 -0.12 -41.15
C TYR A 283 -29.54 -0.96 -41.09
N TYR A 284 -29.54 -1.99 -40.40
CA TYR A 284 -29.75 -3.46 -40.49
C TYR A 284 -29.20 -4.16 -39.27
#